data_2e30f049828c76b78b7fbc9eea0f1769
#
_entry.id   2e30f049828c76b78b7fbc9eea0f1769
#
_cell.length_a   1.000
_cell.length_b   1.000
_cell.length_c   1.000
_cell.angle_alpha   90.00
_cell.angle_beta   90.00
_cell.angle_gamma   90.00
#
_symmetry.space_group_name_H-M   'P 1'
#
loop_
_entity.id
_entity.type
_entity.pdbx_description
1 polymer ?
#
loop_
_entity_poly.entity_id
_entity_poly.type
_entity_poly.pdbx_seq_one_letter_code
_entity_poly.pdbx_strand_id
1 'polypeptide(L)'
;CDVVQQELADRERVVEESDRFVSVVPFAQRFPFEMWLLPRQHESDYTRTTRHDFLELAGLLKRTLLRLRGALDDPPFNLVLHTAPLNSESLPHYHWHIEIMPRVTLTAGFEWGTGFYINPTKPEESAQFLREVKL
;
A
#
# COMPACT_ATOMS: atom_id res chain seq x y z
N CYS A 1 -5.70 -11.16 -6.54
CA CYS A 1 -6.69 -11.62 -5.54
C CYS A 1 -6.07 -12.55 -4.50
N ASP A 2 -5.27 -13.52 -4.92
CA ASP A 2 -4.66 -14.48 -3.97
C ASP A 2 -3.78 -13.78 -2.92
N VAL A 3 -2.99 -12.79 -3.34
CA VAL A 3 -2.18 -11.98 -2.41
C VAL A 3 -3.06 -11.30 -1.36
N VAL A 4 -4.14 -10.63 -1.77
CA VAL A 4 -5.07 -9.96 -0.83
C VAL A 4 -5.69 -10.97 0.14
N GLN A 5 -6.10 -12.13 -0.37
CA GLN A 5 -6.69 -13.21 0.43
C GLN A 5 -5.70 -13.77 1.45
N GLN A 6 -4.45 -13.97 1.03
CA GLN A 6 -3.40 -14.44 1.91
C GLN A 6 -3.07 -13.42 3.00
N GLU A 7 -2.89 -12.14 2.64
CA GLU A 7 -2.62 -11.09 3.63
C GLU A 7 -3.74 -10.98 4.67
N LEU A 8 -5.00 -11.08 4.23
CA LEU A 8 -6.16 -11.06 5.13
C LEU A 8 -6.26 -12.30 6.02
N ALA A 9 -5.77 -13.46 5.56
CA ALA A 9 -5.73 -14.69 6.35
C ALA A 9 -4.60 -14.66 7.40
N ASP A 10 -3.40 -14.27 6.98
CA ASP A 10 -2.20 -14.25 7.83
C ASP A 10 -2.19 -13.07 8.81
N ARG A 11 -2.74 -11.94 8.42
CA ARG A 11 -2.83 -10.68 9.17
C ARG A 11 -1.52 -10.07 9.64
N GLU A 12 -0.40 -10.66 9.30
CA GLU A 12 0.91 -10.20 9.77
C GLU A 12 1.26 -8.82 9.21
N ARG A 13 0.97 -8.58 7.92
CA ARG A 13 1.30 -7.35 7.20
C ARG A 13 0.09 -6.42 6.96
N VAL A 14 -1.07 -6.78 7.45
CA VAL A 14 -2.25 -5.91 7.43
C VAL A 14 -2.07 -4.80 8.47
N VAL A 15 -2.22 -3.55 8.05
CA VAL A 15 -2.18 -2.38 8.94
C VAL A 15 -3.57 -1.98 9.38
N GLU A 16 -4.50 -1.90 8.44
CA GLU A 16 -5.90 -1.58 8.71
C GLU A 16 -6.80 -2.16 7.63
N GLU A 17 -7.99 -2.56 8.01
CA GLU A 17 -9.06 -2.99 7.09
C GLU A 17 -10.34 -2.19 7.31
N SER A 18 -11.09 -2.07 6.23
CA SER A 18 -12.45 -1.57 6.21
C SER A 18 -13.34 -2.58 5.46
N ASP A 19 -14.60 -2.28 5.27
CA ASP A 19 -15.52 -3.22 4.61
C ASP A 19 -15.08 -3.55 3.18
N ARG A 20 -14.59 -2.55 2.46
CA ARG A 20 -14.26 -2.63 1.03
C ARG A 20 -12.77 -2.62 0.72
N PHE A 21 -11.94 -2.12 1.60
CA PHE A 21 -10.51 -1.89 1.36
C PHE A 21 -9.64 -2.44 2.48
N VAL A 22 -8.38 -2.63 2.15
CA VAL A 22 -7.34 -3.01 3.10
C VAL A 22 -6.08 -2.20 2.83
N SER A 23 -5.38 -1.81 3.89
CA SER A 23 -4.02 -1.28 3.82
C SER A 23 -3.04 -2.32 4.34
N VAL A 24 -2.01 -2.61 3.56
CA VAL A 24 -0.99 -3.61 3.88
C VAL A 24 0.41 -3.04 3.66
N VAL A 25 1.38 -3.58 4.36
CA VAL A 25 2.79 -3.48 3.99
C VAL A 25 3.08 -4.67 3.07
N PRO A 26 3.46 -4.48 1.79
CA PRO A 26 3.64 -5.60 0.88
C PRO A 26 4.82 -6.49 1.31
N PHE A 27 4.70 -7.81 1.10
CA PHE A 27 5.75 -8.77 1.41
C PHE A 27 7.11 -8.37 0.80
N ALA A 28 7.11 -7.97 -0.45
CA ALA A 28 8.30 -7.54 -1.18
C ALA A 28 8.41 -6.00 -1.24
N GLN A 29 8.26 -5.32 -0.10
CA GLN A 29 8.41 -3.87 -0.03
C GLN A 29 9.78 -3.43 -0.56
N ARG A 30 9.79 -2.44 -1.44
CA ARG A 30 11.03 -1.86 -2.00
C ARG A 30 11.66 -0.83 -1.08
N PHE A 31 10.81 -0.09 -0.38
CA PHE A 31 11.21 0.98 0.55
C PHE A 31 10.69 0.70 1.95
N PRO A 32 11.42 1.10 3.00
CA PRO A 32 10.92 0.99 4.37
C PRO A 32 9.55 1.64 4.51
N PHE A 33 8.60 0.94 5.16
CA PHE A 33 7.24 1.40 5.39
C PHE A 33 6.43 1.68 4.11
N GLU A 34 6.80 1.09 2.97
CA GLU A 34 5.94 1.09 1.78
C GLU A 34 4.58 0.48 2.13
N MET A 35 3.51 1.14 1.72
CA MET A 35 2.15 0.68 1.97
C MET A 35 1.35 0.61 0.69
N TRP A 36 0.50 -0.40 0.62
CA TRP A 36 -0.47 -0.54 -0.46
C TRP A 36 -1.89 -0.47 0.10
N LEU A 37 -2.76 0.27 -0.61
CA LEU A 37 -4.19 0.27 -0.39
C LEU A 37 -4.85 -0.45 -1.56
N LEU A 38 -5.61 -1.50 -1.25
CA LEU A 38 -6.22 -2.38 -2.25
C LEU A 38 -7.71 -2.57 -1.96
N PRO A 39 -8.58 -2.66 -2.98
CA PRO A 39 -9.91 -3.19 -2.79
C PRO A 39 -9.84 -4.66 -2.36
N ARG A 40 -10.72 -5.08 -1.44
CA ARG A 40 -10.80 -6.48 -0.98
C ARG A 40 -11.41 -7.38 -2.04
N GLN A 41 -12.33 -6.84 -2.84
CA GLN A 41 -12.89 -7.52 -3.99
C GLN A 41 -12.07 -7.22 -5.24
N HIS A 42 -12.01 -8.21 -6.15
CA HIS A 42 -11.31 -8.03 -7.41
C HIS A 42 -11.91 -6.90 -8.24
N GLU A 43 -11.09 -5.94 -8.58
CA GLU A 43 -11.37 -4.90 -9.56
C GLU A 43 -10.06 -4.47 -10.22
N SER A 44 -10.05 -4.45 -11.54
CA SER A 44 -8.87 -4.07 -12.31
C SER A 44 -8.82 -2.58 -12.65
N ASP A 45 -9.98 -1.94 -12.69
CA ASP A 45 -10.15 -0.57 -13.16
C ASP A 45 -10.62 0.35 -12.04
N TYR A 46 -9.76 1.28 -11.63
CA TYR A 46 -10.06 2.28 -10.61
C TYR A 46 -11.27 3.17 -10.96
N THR A 47 -11.53 3.40 -12.24
CA THR A 47 -12.65 4.26 -12.68
C THR A 47 -14.03 3.67 -12.38
N ARG A 48 -14.10 2.36 -12.10
CA ARG A 48 -15.33 1.67 -11.68
C ARG A 48 -15.66 1.81 -10.20
N THR A 49 -14.77 2.45 -9.43
CA THR A 49 -14.97 2.71 -8.01
C THR A 49 -16.17 3.62 -7.82
N THR A 50 -17.14 3.22 -6.99
CA THR A 50 -18.36 4.00 -6.75
C THR A 50 -18.10 5.18 -5.83
N ARG A 51 -19.04 6.16 -5.79
CA ARG A 51 -18.94 7.30 -4.87
C ARG A 51 -18.87 6.85 -3.40
N HIS A 52 -19.60 5.81 -3.05
CA HIS A 52 -19.58 5.25 -1.69
C HIS A 52 -18.20 4.68 -1.36
N ASP A 53 -17.64 3.90 -2.28
CA ASP A 53 -16.31 3.32 -2.11
C ASP A 53 -15.22 4.40 -2.01
N PHE A 54 -15.34 5.51 -2.75
CA PHE A 54 -14.41 6.65 -2.63
C PHE A 54 -14.42 7.29 -1.25
N LEU A 55 -15.56 7.39 -0.59
CA LEU A 55 -15.62 7.94 0.78
C LEU A 55 -14.89 7.03 1.77
N GLU A 56 -15.06 5.74 1.64
CA GLU A 56 -14.38 4.75 2.48
C GLU A 56 -12.87 4.72 2.22
N LEU A 57 -12.48 4.69 0.94
CA LEU A 57 -11.08 4.77 0.51
C LEU A 57 -10.39 6.05 1.02
N ALA A 58 -11.06 7.20 0.92
CA ALA A 58 -10.53 8.47 1.42
C ALA A 58 -10.30 8.44 2.93
N GLY A 59 -11.22 7.81 3.67
CA GLY A 59 -11.08 7.60 5.11
C GLY A 59 -9.88 6.72 5.44
N LEU A 60 -9.72 5.59 4.75
CA LEU A 60 -8.60 4.67 4.94
C LEU A 60 -7.28 5.34 4.54
N LEU A 61 -7.22 6.02 3.40
CA LEU A 61 -6.05 6.75 2.94
C LEU A 61 -5.62 7.82 3.95
N LYS A 62 -6.57 8.60 4.46
CA LYS A 62 -6.29 9.61 5.49
C LYS A 62 -5.65 8.98 6.73
N ARG A 63 -6.21 7.89 7.26
CA ARG A 63 -5.67 7.22 8.44
C ARG A 63 -4.30 6.60 8.16
N THR A 64 -4.10 6.01 6.98
CA THR A 64 -2.80 5.49 6.54
C THR A 64 -1.73 6.58 6.54
N LEU A 65 -2.03 7.75 5.97
CA LEU A 65 -1.09 8.88 5.95
C LEU A 65 -0.83 9.44 7.36
N LEU A 66 -1.85 9.47 8.22
CA LEU A 66 -1.66 9.90 9.61
C LEU A 66 -0.77 8.92 10.39
N ARG A 67 -0.90 7.60 10.13
CA ARG A 67 0.00 6.60 10.72
C ARG A 67 1.44 6.78 10.25
N LEU A 68 1.65 6.96 8.95
CA LEU A 68 2.99 7.25 8.40
C LEU A 68 3.58 8.53 8.99
N ARG A 69 2.78 9.58 9.09
CA ARG A 69 3.19 10.84 9.72
C ARG A 69 3.61 10.64 11.17
N GLY A 70 2.82 9.94 11.96
CA GLY A 70 3.11 9.69 13.38
C GLY A 70 4.26 8.72 13.61
N ALA A 71 4.45 7.75 12.71
CA ALA A 71 5.52 6.75 12.80
C ALA A 71 6.89 7.29 12.40
N LEU A 72 6.94 8.19 11.39
CA LEU A 72 8.17 8.56 10.68
C LEU A 72 8.48 10.07 10.75
N ASP A 73 7.84 10.81 11.65
CA ASP A 73 8.03 12.25 11.82
C ASP A 73 7.79 13.06 10.53
N ASP A 74 6.58 12.89 9.95
CA ASP A 74 6.11 13.62 8.77
C ASP A 74 7.02 13.47 7.53
N PRO A 75 7.32 12.24 7.07
CA PRO A 75 8.24 12.02 5.98
C PRO A 75 7.65 12.47 4.65
N PRO A 76 8.47 12.96 3.70
CA PRO A 76 8.04 13.09 2.32
C PRO A 76 7.73 11.69 1.74
N PHE A 77 6.75 11.61 0.86
CA PHE A 77 6.35 10.35 0.23
C PHE A 77 5.96 10.54 -1.23
N ASN A 78 6.01 9.46 -1.99
CA ASN A 78 5.37 9.35 -3.30
C ASN A 78 4.09 8.54 -3.16
N LEU A 79 3.07 8.93 -3.91
CA LEU A 79 1.82 8.18 -4.05
C LEU A 79 1.59 7.87 -5.52
N VAL A 80 1.35 6.61 -5.84
CA VAL A 80 1.11 6.15 -7.21
C VAL A 80 -0.16 5.31 -7.24
N LEU A 81 -1.07 5.67 -8.13
CA LEU A 81 -2.25 4.87 -8.44
C LEU A 81 -1.93 3.95 -9.62
N HIS A 82 -2.04 2.66 -9.40
CA HIS A 82 -1.95 1.62 -10.43
C HIS A 82 -3.35 1.16 -10.81
N THR A 83 -3.71 1.33 -12.06
CA THR A 83 -4.99 0.89 -12.63
C THR A 83 -4.78 0.22 -13.98
N ALA A 84 -5.71 -0.63 -14.39
CA ALA A 84 -5.68 -1.19 -15.74
C ALA A 84 -5.66 -0.09 -16.80
N PRO A 85 -5.08 -0.36 -18.00
CA PRO A 85 -5.11 0.61 -19.09
C PRO A 85 -6.55 1.04 -19.40
N LEU A 86 -6.76 2.35 -19.60
CA LEU A 86 -8.10 2.94 -19.76
C LEU A 86 -8.93 2.37 -20.92
N ASN A 87 -8.27 1.78 -21.91
CA ASN A 87 -8.91 1.22 -23.12
C ASN A 87 -8.94 -0.33 -23.09
N SER A 88 -8.67 -0.95 -21.94
CA SER A 88 -8.72 -2.40 -21.81
C SER A 88 -10.08 -2.87 -21.30
N GLU A 89 -10.46 -4.08 -21.70
CA GLU A 89 -11.50 -4.82 -21.00
C GLU A 89 -11.03 -5.16 -19.58
N SER A 90 -11.96 -5.62 -18.72
CA SER A 90 -11.61 -6.09 -17.39
C SER A 90 -10.51 -7.15 -17.43
N LEU A 91 -9.42 -6.92 -16.73
CA LEU A 91 -8.25 -7.79 -16.69
C LEU A 91 -8.32 -8.71 -15.46
N PRO A 92 -8.54 -10.03 -15.64
CA PRO A 92 -8.74 -10.95 -14.50
C PRO A 92 -7.49 -11.14 -13.62
N HIS A 93 -6.32 -10.78 -14.14
CA HIS A 93 -5.03 -10.89 -13.45
C HIS A 93 -4.53 -9.57 -12.88
N TYR A 94 -5.20 -8.45 -13.17
CA TYR A 94 -4.82 -7.13 -12.67
C TYR A 94 -5.74 -6.75 -11.51
N HIS A 95 -5.18 -6.07 -10.50
CA HIS A 95 -5.89 -5.58 -9.33
C HIS A 95 -5.42 -4.16 -9.06
N TRP A 96 -6.29 -3.15 -9.22
CA TRP A 96 -5.87 -1.78 -9.01
C TRP A 96 -5.48 -1.56 -7.53
N HIS A 97 -4.50 -0.71 -7.31
CA HIS A 97 -4.03 -0.37 -5.97
C HIS A 97 -3.36 1.00 -5.93
N ILE A 98 -3.27 1.54 -4.73
CA ILE A 98 -2.48 2.73 -4.45
C ILE A 98 -1.22 2.29 -3.71
N GLU A 99 -0.06 2.67 -4.23
CA GLU A 99 1.22 2.56 -3.53
C GLU A 99 1.56 3.87 -2.84
N ILE A 100 2.01 3.80 -1.60
CA ILE A 100 2.54 4.92 -0.82
C ILE A 100 3.96 4.56 -0.43
N MET A 101 4.93 5.35 -0.88
CA MET A 101 6.35 5.10 -0.70
C MET A 101 6.99 6.24 0.09
N PRO A 102 7.13 6.11 1.42
CA PRO A 102 7.84 7.10 2.23
C PRO A 102 9.31 7.17 1.84
N ARG A 103 9.88 8.36 1.85
CA ARG A 103 11.29 8.58 1.53
C ARG A 103 12.10 8.79 2.81
N VAL A 104 12.29 7.70 3.53
CA VAL A 104 13.07 7.68 4.78
C VAL A 104 14.53 7.26 4.57
N THR A 105 14.84 6.70 3.41
CA THR A 105 16.20 6.33 3.00
C THR A 105 16.59 7.01 1.70
N LEU A 106 17.88 7.23 1.49
CA LEU A 106 18.42 7.72 0.24
C LEU A 106 18.94 6.55 -0.60
N THR A 107 18.50 6.50 -1.84
CA THR A 107 19.05 5.56 -2.83
C THR A 107 20.51 5.87 -3.09
N ALA A 108 21.37 4.87 -2.98
CA ALA A 108 22.82 5.02 -3.11
C ALA A 108 23.37 4.32 -4.38
N GLY A 109 24.69 4.33 -4.53
CA GLY A 109 25.33 3.88 -5.76
C GLY A 109 25.08 2.43 -6.12
N PHE A 110 24.93 1.53 -5.14
CA PHE A 110 24.60 0.12 -5.41
C PHE A 110 23.24 -0.01 -6.10
N GLU A 111 22.21 0.64 -5.58
CA GLU A 111 20.85 0.59 -6.12
C GLU A 111 20.78 1.22 -7.51
N TRP A 112 21.46 2.35 -7.71
CA TRP A 112 21.57 2.99 -9.01
C TRP A 112 22.32 2.11 -10.03
N GLY A 113 23.38 1.44 -9.60
CA GLY A 113 24.21 0.64 -10.49
C GLY A 113 23.62 -0.72 -10.84
N THR A 114 22.83 -1.31 -9.95
CA THR A 114 22.31 -2.67 -10.11
C THR A 114 20.81 -2.73 -10.40
N GLY A 115 20.05 -1.70 -10.03
CA GLY A 115 18.59 -1.70 -10.06
C GLY A 115 17.95 -2.50 -8.92
N PHE A 116 18.72 -3.01 -7.96
CA PHE A 116 18.19 -3.70 -6.78
C PHE A 116 17.99 -2.72 -5.64
N TYR A 117 16.86 -2.84 -4.94
CA TYR A 117 16.56 -2.06 -3.75
C TYR A 117 17.10 -2.74 -2.50
N ILE A 118 17.70 -1.95 -1.61
CA ILE A 118 18.13 -2.41 -0.29
C ILE A 118 17.12 -1.89 0.74
N ASN A 119 16.37 -2.80 1.32
CA ASN A 119 15.43 -2.47 2.39
C ASN A 119 15.84 -3.19 3.69
N PRO A 120 16.28 -2.45 4.72
CA PRO A 120 16.72 -3.03 5.99
C PRO A 120 15.55 -3.40 6.92
N THR A 121 14.31 -3.04 6.57
CA THR A 121 13.16 -3.19 7.45
C THR A 121 12.30 -4.37 6.99
N LYS A 122 11.93 -5.26 7.90
CA LYS A 122 11.00 -6.35 7.59
C LYS A 122 9.57 -5.81 7.45
N PRO A 123 8.78 -6.32 6.49
CA PRO A 123 7.42 -5.84 6.28
C PRO A 123 6.51 -6.08 7.50
N GLU A 124 6.67 -7.18 8.21
CA GLU A 124 5.90 -7.50 9.42
C GLU A 124 6.18 -6.51 10.55
N GLU A 125 7.46 -6.15 10.74
CA GLU A 125 7.89 -5.14 11.74
C GLU A 125 7.34 -3.75 11.37
N SER A 126 7.40 -3.38 10.09
CA SER A 126 6.80 -2.13 9.59
C SER A 126 5.30 -2.08 9.85
N ALA A 127 4.58 -3.17 9.53
CA ALA A 127 3.13 -3.24 9.73
C ALA A 127 2.77 -3.15 11.23
N GLN A 128 3.49 -3.86 12.08
CA GLN A 128 3.29 -3.79 13.53
C GLN A 128 3.50 -2.37 14.04
N PHE A 129 4.60 -1.73 13.68
CA PHE A 129 4.92 -0.38 14.10
C PHE A 129 3.85 0.64 13.68
N LEU A 130 3.34 0.53 12.45
CA LEU A 130 2.27 1.38 11.93
C LEU A 130 0.94 1.17 12.67
N ARG A 131 0.61 -0.07 13.05
CA ARG A 131 -0.60 -0.36 13.86
C ARG A 131 -0.57 0.28 15.24
N GLU A 132 0.61 0.39 15.85
CA GLU A 132 0.80 0.94 17.20
C GLU A 132 0.65 2.47 17.26
N VAL A 133 0.68 3.16 16.12
CA VAL A 133 0.47 4.61 16.05
C VAL A 133 -0.97 4.95 16.46
N LYS A 134 -1.12 5.76 17.49
CA LYS A 134 -2.41 6.30 17.92
C LYS A 134 -2.83 7.45 16.98
N LEU A 135 -4.03 7.37 16.44
CA LEU A 135 -4.63 8.37 15.55
C LEU A 135 -5.51 9.34 16.32
#